data_0f4622ca67d38ad8417d182715a203b2
#
_entry.id   0f4622ca67d38ad8417d182715a203b2
#
_cell.length_a   1.000
_cell.length_b   1.000
_cell.length_c   1.000
_cell.angle_alpha   90.00
_cell.angle_beta   90.00
_cell.angle_gamma   90.00
#
_symmetry.space_group_name_H-M   'P 1'
#
loop_
_entity.id
_entity.type
_entity.pdbx_description
1 polymer ?
#
loop_
_entity_poly.entity_id
_entity_poly.type
_entity_poly.pdbx_seq_one_letter_code
_entity_poly.pdbx_strand_id
1 'polypeptide(L)'
;MNIAITSLYLPSGSKIGVGYVVHYFANEMIQRGHQVTVFSQCGASEDSLYDVIQVPPPRRFRSFGFAWSLRSYDFTAFDVLNAHGDDWFLWGKKRPRHIHTYHGSLFAEMLHSKSFKGKVRMGALALCEYGSCFLADELVTVSSVTRRYLPKVKHVIPNGVNLDSFAPGDKSPAPALLFVGTMHGRKRGAMLLDLFQKQIRPQIPNCEFWAVCENKVEGEGVRWFGRVPFETLTDLYRRAWVFCLPSSYEGFGVPYIEAMASGTAVVASPNDGAREVTQNGQSGLVVSDEKLAETLIQVLTQEKLRLKLQVAGLARAQDFSWERVCDQYEALYRG
;
A
#
# COMPACT_ATOMS: atom_id res chain seq x y z
N MET A 1 -14.16 6.81 21.17
CA MET A 1 -13.15 5.95 21.84
C MET A 1 -11.81 6.66 21.80
N ASN A 2 -10.93 6.37 22.74
CA ASN A 2 -9.55 6.84 22.75
C ASN A 2 -8.64 5.71 22.20
N ILE A 3 -8.04 5.91 21.02
CA ILE A 3 -7.35 4.87 20.25
C ILE A 3 -5.85 5.19 20.20
N ALA A 4 -5.03 4.26 20.67
CA ALA A 4 -3.59 4.28 20.42
C ALA A 4 -3.28 3.50 19.13
N ILE A 5 -2.49 4.08 18.25
CA ILE A 5 -1.98 3.41 17.04
C ILE A 5 -0.45 3.38 17.12
N THR A 6 0.16 2.25 16.80
CA THR A 6 1.62 2.19 16.64
C THR A 6 1.99 1.99 15.18
N SER A 7 2.90 2.82 14.67
CA SER A 7 3.45 2.70 13.31
C SER A 7 4.87 3.24 13.26
N LEU A 8 5.79 2.46 12.76
CA LEU A 8 7.20 2.86 12.65
C LEU A 8 7.38 4.15 11.83
N TYR A 9 6.58 4.34 10.79
CA TYR A 9 6.66 5.45 9.84
C TYR A 9 5.31 6.17 9.68
N LEU A 10 5.38 7.47 9.42
CA LEU A 10 4.30 8.32 8.95
C LEU A 10 4.75 9.07 7.68
N PRO A 11 3.86 9.77 6.95
CA PRO A 11 4.20 10.48 5.71
C PRO A 11 5.33 11.51 5.81
N SER A 12 5.49 12.16 6.96
CA SER A 12 6.59 13.10 7.21
C SER A 12 7.98 12.46 7.16
N GLY A 13 8.06 11.12 7.17
CA GLY A 13 9.29 10.35 7.02
C GLY A 13 9.69 10.13 5.56
N SER A 14 10.90 9.59 5.36
CA SER A 14 11.44 9.29 4.03
C SER A 14 10.86 8.03 3.37
N LYS A 15 10.04 7.26 4.07
CA LYS A 15 9.46 5.99 3.60
C LYS A 15 7.96 6.08 3.42
N ILE A 16 7.51 5.58 2.28
CA ILE A 16 6.14 5.52 1.80
C ILE A 16 5.55 4.12 2.12
N GLY A 17 4.25 3.94 2.03
CA GLY A 17 3.56 2.67 2.17
C GLY A 17 2.71 2.62 3.43
N VAL A 18 3.03 1.77 4.41
CA VAL A 18 2.23 1.59 5.63
C VAL A 18 1.99 2.92 6.36
N GLY A 19 2.96 3.85 6.36
CA GLY A 19 2.81 5.17 6.98
C GLY A 19 1.64 5.99 6.41
N TYR A 20 1.43 5.97 5.10
CA TYR A 20 0.28 6.62 4.47
C TYR A 20 -1.03 5.93 4.81
N VAL A 21 -1.05 4.60 4.83
CA VAL A 21 -2.23 3.83 5.23
C VAL A 21 -2.65 4.19 6.66
N VAL A 22 -1.70 4.20 7.59
CA VAL A 22 -1.96 4.58 8.99
C VAL A 22 -2.43 6.01 9.11
N HIS A 23 -1.83 6.93 8.37
CA HIS A 23 -2.19 8.35 8.36
C HIS A 23 -3.65 8.56 7.92
N TYR A 24 -4.06 8.00 6.77
CA TYR A 24 -5.43 8.14 6.31
C TYR A 24 -6.43 7.43 7.22
N PHE A 25 -6.08 6.25 7.73
CA PHE A 25 -6.89 5.53 8.70
C PHE A 25 -7.09 6.36 9.98
N ALA A 26 -6.03 6.96 10.53
CA ALA A 26 -6.09 7.77 11.73
C ALA A 26 -6.93 9.04 11.53
N ASN A 27 -6.76 9.72 10.38
CA ASN A 27 -7.58 10.88 10.04
C ASN A 27 -9.07 10.52 9.93
N GLU A 28 -9.39 9.40 9.28
CA GLU A 28 -10.77 8.93 9.16
C GLU A 28 -11.38 8.61 10.53
N MET A 29 -10.62 7.97 11.43
CA MET A 29 -11.09 7.70 12.79
C MET A 29 -11.36 8.99 13.59
N ILE A 30 -10.56 10.04 13.40
CA ILE A 30 -10.84 11.37 13.99
C ILE A 30 -12.15 11.95 13.43
N GLN A 31 -12.36 11.91 12.12
CA GLN A 31 -13.60 12.42 11.49
C GLN A 31 -14.85 11.66 11.96
N ARG A 32 -14.71 10.41 12.35
CA ARG A 32 -15.75 9.58 12.97
C ARG A 32 -15.97 9.85 14.47
N GLY A 33 -15.28 10.84 15.04
CA GLY A 33 -15.45 11.26 16.43
C GLY A 33 -14.65 10.49 17.46
N HIS A 34 -13.64 9.72 17.05
CA HIS A 34 -12.68 9.11 17.97
C HIS A 34 -11.55 10.08 18.31
N GLN A 35 -10.87 9.85 19.44
CA GLN A 35 -9.58 10.48 19.76
C GLN A 35 -8.49 9.48 19.35
N VAL A 36 -7.51 9.95 18.58
CA VAL A 36 -6.44 9.08 18.06
C VAL A 36 -5.07 9.64 18.39
N THR A 37 -4.23 8.81 18.98
CA THR A 37 -2.81 9.12 19.22
C THR A 37 -1.95 8.10 18.51
N VAL A 38 -1.07 8.56 17.62
CA VAL A 38 -0.15 7.69 16.87
C VAL A 38 1.24 7.74 17.48
N PHE A 39 1.77 6.59 17.88
CA PHE A 39 3.14 6.43 18.35
C PHE A 39 4.03 6.06 17.16
N SER A 40 4.95 6.97 16.78
CA SER A 40 5.79 6.79 15.59
C SER A 40 7.18 7.37 15.78
N GLN A 41 8.16 6.95 14.95
CA GLN A 41 9.44 7.64 14.85
C GLN A 41 9.38 8.94 14.05
N CYS A 42 8.33 9.12 13.28
CA CYS A 42 8.09 10.32 12.48
C CYS A 42 7.18 11.29 13.24
N GLY A 43 7.33 12.58 12.98
CA GLY A 43 6.40 13.61 13.46
C GLY A 43 5.08 13.59 12.69
N ALA A 44 4.15 14.46 13.09
CA ALA A 44 2.92 14.70 12.35
C ALA A 44 3.21 15.31 10.97
N SER A 45 2.35 15.03 9.99
CA SER A 45 2.27 15.76 8.73
C SER A 45 1.38 16.98 8.88
N GLU A 46 1.46 17.95 7.97
CA GLU A 46 0.64 19.16 8.01
C GLU A 46 -0.88 18.89 8.01
N ASP A 47 -1.27 17.79 7.37
CA ASP A 47 -2.64 17.31 7.22
C ASP A 47 -3.07 16.27 8.28
N SER A 48 -2.26 16.04 9.33
CA SER A 48 -2.59 15.12 10.42
C SER A 48 -3.63 15.74 11.36
N LEU A 49 -4.80 15.11 11.48
CA LEU A 49 -5.86 15.48 12.42
C LEU A 49 -5.68 14.85 13.81
N TYR A 50 -4.82 13.87 13.94
CA TYR A 50 -4.52 13.08 15.13
C TYR A 50 -3.26 13.55 15.84
N ASP A 51 -3.14 13.22 17.11
CA ASP A 51 -1.94 13.49 17.90
C ASP A 51 -0.82 12.50 17.58
N VAL A 52 0.43 12.97 17.62
CA VAL A 52 1.61 12.13 17.43
C VAL A 52 2.51 12.20 18.65
N ILE A 53 2.77 11.03 19.24
CA ILE A 53 3.85 10.85 20.22
C ILE A 53 5.07 10.33 19.46
N GLN A 54 6.07 11.20 19.32
CA GLN A 54 7.29 10.84 18.63
C GLN A 54 8.18 9.96 19.52
N VAL A 55 8.33 8.69 19.10
CA VAL A 55 9.20 7.72 19.77
C VAL A 55 10.64 7.93 19.29
N PRO A 56 11.60 8.20 20.17
CA PRO A 56 12.98 8.46 19.78
C PRO A 56 13.57 7.33 18.92
N PRO A 57 14.30 7.65 17.84
CA PRO A 57 14.90 6.64 16.99
C PRO A 57 16.01 5.92 17.74
N PRO A 58 16.05 4.57 17.70
CA PRO A 58 17.13 3.81 18.31
C PRO A 58 18.43 4.03 17.54
N ARG A 59 19.58 3.92 18.24
CA ARG A 59 20.91 4.04 17.64
C ARG A 59 21.20 2.94 16.59
N ARG A 60 20.64 1.75 16.76
CA ARG A 60 20.81 0.58 15.87
C ARG A 60 19.53 -0.22 15.77
N PHE A 61 19.37 -1.03 14.70
CA PHE A 61 18.24 -1.95 14.50
C PHE A 61 16.86 -1.27 14.60
N ARG A 62 16.62 -0.36 13.68
CA ARG A 62 15.49 0.58 13.70
C ARG A 62 14.13 -0.03 14.11
N SER A 63 13.69 -1.14 13.49
CA SER A 63 12.42 -1.79 13.81
C SER A 63 12.44 -2.42 15.22
N PHE A 64 13.49 -3.16 15.57
CA PHE A 64 13.63 -3.76 16.90
C PHE A 64 13.73 -2.70 18.00
N GLY A 65 14.49 -1.65 17.76
CA GLY A 65 14.63 -0.57 18.72
C GLY A 65 13.33 0.22 18.93
N PHE A 66 12.57 0.46 17.87
CA PHE A 66 11.26 1.09 17.97
C PHE A 66 10.30 0.22 18.80
N ALA A 67 10.17 -1.06 18.42
CA ALA A 67 9.34 -2.01 19.15
C ALA A 67 9.74 -2.13 20.65
N TRP A 68 11.03 -2.08 20.95
CA TRP A 68 11.53 -2.07 22.33
C TRP A 68 11.16 -0.77 23.06
N SER A 69 11.29 0.39 22.40
CA SER A 69 10.98 1.69 23.00
C SER A 69 9.50 1.83 23.36
N LEU A 70 8.62 1.16 22.65
CA LEU A 70 7.17 1.15 22.98
C LEU A 70 6.88 0.62 24.40
N ARG A 71 7.79 -0.19 24.99
CA ARG A 71 7.64 -0.69 26.37
C ARG A 71 7.67 0.40 27.45
N SER A 72 8.22 1.58 27.15
CA SER A 72 8.28 2.71 28.11
C SER A 72 7.00 3.51 28.15
N TYR A 73 6.04 3.26 27.27
CA TYR A 73 4.76 3.97 27.24
C TYR A 73 3.67 3.16 27.96
N ASP A 74 2.75 3.86 28.59
CA ASP A 74 1.56 3.29 29.21
C ASP A 74 0.37 3.40 28.25
N PHE A 75 -0.14 2.26 27.81
CA PHE A 75 -1.30 2.18 26.93
C PHE A 75 -2.62 1.99 27.68
N THR A 76 -2.62 1.87 29.02
CA THR A 76 -3.85 1.58 29.78
C THR A 76 -4.83 2.75 29.82
N ALA A 77 -4.39 3.95 29.45
CA ALA A 77 -5.26 5.12 29.34
C ALA A 77 -6.11 5.14 28.04
N PHE A 78 -5.84 4.22 27.12
CA PHE A 78 -6.57 4.08 25.85
C PHE A 78 -7.63 2.97 25.96
N ASP A 79 -8.67 3.07 25.14
CA ASP A 79 -9.68 2.02 25.01
C ASP A 79 -9.18 0.86 24.15
N VAL A 80 -8.37 1.19 23.13
CA VAL A 80 -7.84 0.25 22.12
C VAL A 80 -6.40 0.59 21.79
N LEU A 81 -5.59 -0.46 21.58
CA LEU A 81 -4.28 -0.39 20.93
C LEU A 81 -4.36 -1.10 19.58
N ASN A 82 -4.28 -0.36 18.49
CA ASN A 82 -4.17 -0.90 17.13
C ASN A 82 -2.72 -0.80 16.64
N ALA A 83 -2.01 -1.92 16.64
CA ALA A 83 -0.61 -1.98 16.23
C ALA A 83 -0.49 -2.35 14.75
N HIS A 84 0.10 -1.46 13.96
CA HIS A 84 0.43 -1.69 12.55
C HIS A 84 1.86 -2.23 12.39
N GLY A 85 2.14 -3.34 13.08
CA GLY A 85 3.47 -3.93 13.27
C GLY A 85 4.23 -3.37 14.46
N ASP A 86 5.42 -3.90 14.70
CA ASP A 86 6.41 -3.41 15.68
C ASP A 86 5.99 -3.43 17.18
N ASP A 87 4.98 -4.21 17.55
CA ASP A 87 4.49 -4.38 18.93
C ASP A 87 5.12 -5.56 19.69
N TRP A 88 6.04 -6.27 19.09
CA TRP A 88 6.55 -7.59 19.47
C TRP A 88 7.05 -7.69 20.92
N PHE A 89 7.50 -6.59 21.49
CA PHE A 89 8.07 -6.58 22.84
C PHE A 89 7.12 -6.12 23.93
N LEU A 90 5.81 -6.00 23.66
CA LEU A 90 4.81 -5.62 24.67
C LEU A 90 4.40 -6.76 25.61
N TRP A 91 5.08 -7.91 25.56
CA TRP A 91 4.86 -9.02 26.49
C TRP A 91 4.99 -8.58 27.96
N GLY A 92 4.06 -9.02 28.80
CA GLY A 92 4.01 -8.69 30.21
C GLY A 92 3.62 -7.25 30.55
N LYS A 93 3.32 -6.41 29.56
CA LYS A 93 2.78 -5.05 29.75
C LYS A 93 1.26 -5.10 29.84
N LYS A 94 0.68 -4.36 30.80
CA LYS A 94 -0.75 -4.06 30.79
C LYS A 94 -1.09 -3.21 29.58
N ARG A 95 -2.16 -3.52 28.90
CA ARG A 95 -2.64 -2.82 27.71
C ARG A 95 -4.16 -2.98 27.55
N PRO A 96 -4.82 -2.08 26.82
CA PRO A 96 -6.25 -2.21 26.50
C PRO A 96 -6.46 -3.37 25.51
N ARG A 97 -7.67 -3.47 24.96
CA ARG A 97 -7.96 -4.35 23.82
C ARG A 97 -6.94 -4.11 22.71
N HIS A 98 -6.23 -5.18 22.34
CA HIS A 98 -5.06 -5.09 21.46
C HIS A 98 -5.35 -5.77 20.12
N ILE A 99 -5.33 -4.99 19.05
CA ILE A 99 -5.44 -5.45 17.67
C ILE A 99 -4.06 -5.33 17.01
N HIS A 100 -3.63 -6.41 16.34
CA HIS A 100 -2.43 -6.37 15.49
C HIS A 100 -2.80 -6.47 14.02
N THR A 101 -2.36 -5.49 13.23
CA THR A 101 -2.62 -5.41 11.78
C THR A 101 -1.37 -5.74 10.98
N TYR A 102 -1.44 -6.80 10.18
CA TYR A 102 -0.38 -7.25 9.27
C TYR A 102 -0.58 -6.63 7.88
N HIS A 103 0.40 -5.88 7.40
CA HIS A 103 0.41 -5.27 6.05
C HIS A 103 1.03 -6.16 4.97
N GLY A 104 1.30 -7.39 5.27
CA GLY A 104 1.93 -8.43 4.46
C GLY A 104 2.52 -9.48 5.36
N SER A 105 3.31 -10.40 4.81
CA SER A 105 4.08 -11.36 5.58
C SER A 105 5.58 -11.15 5.36
N LEU A 106 6.30 -10.91 6.43
CA LEU A 106 7.77 -10.81 6.39
C LEU A 106 8.41 -12.13 5.96
N PHE A 107 7.76 -13.26 6.25
CA PHE A 107 8.19 -14.55 5.75
C PHE A 107 8.07 -14.64 4.21
N ALA A 108 6.95 -14.19 3.63
CA ALA A 108 6.79 -14.12 2.20
C ALA A 108 7.81 -13.16 1.55
N GLU A 109 8.06 -11.99 2.16
CA GLU A 109 9.09 -11.06 1.70
C GLU A 109 10.49 -11.70 1.74
N MET A 110 10.79 -12.49 2.77
CA MET A 110 12.05 -13.24 2.88
C MET A 110 12.24 -14.19 1.69
N LEU A 111 11.20 -14.92 1.30
CA LEU A 111 11.26 -15.85 0.17
C LEU A 111 11.57 -15.13 -1.15
N HIS A 112 11.05 -13.91 -1.34
CA HIS A 112 11.26 -13.09 -2.54
C HIS A 112 12.55 -12.24 -2.49
N SER A 113 13.28 -12.23 -1.36
CA SER A 113 14.54 -11.48 -1.25
C SER A 113 15.66 -12.16 -2.02
N LYS A 114 16.38 -11.39 -2.86
CA LYS A 114 17.56 -11.87 -3.60
C LYS A 114 18.86 -11.85 -2.79
N SER A 115 18.89 -11.09 -1.68
CA SER A 115 20.08 -10.91 -0.84
C SER A 115 20.07 -11.86 0.35
N PHE A 116 21.18 -12.58 0.59
CA PHE A 116 21.32 -13.43 1.78
C PHE A 116 21.16 -12.63 3.08
N LYS A 117 21.81 -11.46 3.19
CA LYS A 117 21.64 -10.55 4.35
C LYS A 117 20.19 -10.11 4.52
N GLY A 118 19.50 -9.86 3.39
CA GLY A 118 18.08 -9.55 3.39
C GLY A 118 17.22 -10.72 3.91
N LYS A 119 17.50 -11.95 3.47
CA LYS A 119 16.82 -13.15 3.97
C LYS A 119 16.98 -13.35 5.47
N VAL A 120 18.20 -13.24 5.98
CA VAL A 120 18.47 -13.38 7.43
C VAL A 120 17.73 -12.30 8.22
N ARG A 121 17.79 -11.04 7.79
CA ARG A 121 17.08 -9.94 8.45
C ARG A 121 15.56 -10.17 8.43
N MET A 122 14.98 -10.50 7.27
CA MET A 122 13.54 -10.72 7.15
C MET A 122 13.09 -11.96 7.92
N GLY A 123 13.92 -13.01 8.00
CA GLY A 123 13.65 -14.19 8.82
C GLY A 123 13.57 -13.86 10.31
N ALA A 124 14.51 -13.06 10.82
CA ALA A 124 14.47 -12.61 12.22
C ALA A 124 13.23 -11.76 12.52
N LEU A 125 12.85 -10.87 11.60
CA LEU A 125 11.64 -10.06 11.73
C LEU A 125 10.37 -10.93 11.62
N ALA A 126 10.37 -11.96 10.77
CA ALA A 126 9.24 -12.89 10.63
C ALA A 126 8.99 -13.70 11.91
N LEU A 127 10.05 -14.05 12.65
CA LEU A 127 9.90 -14.69 13.97
C LEU A 127 9.21 -13.75 14.98
N CYS A 128 9.58 -12.46 14.98
CA CYS A 128 8.92 -11.47 15.80
C CYS A 128 7.45 -11.26 15.39
N GLU A 129 7.20 -11.16 14.08
CA GLU A 129 5.85 -11.08 13.49
C GLU A 129 4.99 -12.27 13.93
N TYR A 130 5.54 -13.48 13.88
CA TYR A 130 4.85 -14.67 14.36
C TYR A 130 4.59 -14.62 15.88
N GLY A 131 5.50 -14.03 16.66
CA GLY A 131 5.32 -13.79 18.09
C GLY A 131 4.11 -12.92 18.40
N SER A 132 3.82 -11.90 17.59
CA SER A 132 2.64 -11.03 17.75
C SER A 132 1.32 -11.79 17.64
N CYS A 133 1.30 -12.94 16.95
CA CYS A 133 0.12 -13.82 16.91
C CYS A 133 -0.34 -14.35 18.28
N PHE A 134 0.51 -14.26 19.30
CA PHE A 134 0.20 -14.70 20.67
C PHE A 134 0.08 -13.54 21.64
N LEU A 135 0.29 -12.32 21.14
CA LEU A 135 0.31 -11.12 21.95
C LEU A 135 -1.01 -10.35 21.87
N ALA A 136 -1.55 -10.17 20.67
CA ALA A 136 -2.77 -9.41 20.44
C ALA A 136 -4.02 -10.24 20.69
N ASP A 137 -5.11 -9.57 21.08
CA ASP A 137 -6.42 -10.17 21.28
C ASP A 137 -7.08 -10.50 19.94
N GLU A 138 -6.93 -9.62 18.95
CA GLU A 138 -7.41 -9.81 17.59
C GLU A 138 -6.29 -9.59 16.56
N LEU A 139 -6.31 -10.42 15.52
CA LEU A 139 -5.33 -10.41 14.44
C LEU A 139 -6.00 -10.09 13.13
N VAL A 140 -5.55 -9.01 12.50
CA VAL A 140 -6.05 -8.50 11.22
C VAL A 140 -4.94 -8.61 10.17
N THR A 141 -5.30 -8.94 8.94
CA THR A 141 -4.41 -8.77 7.78
C THR A 141 -5.11 -7.99 6.68
N VAL A 142 -4.34 -7.27 5.90
CA VAL A 142 -4.86 -6.50 4.76
C VAL A 142 -5.13 -7.35 3.52
N SER A 143 -4.69 -8.63 3.53
CA SER A 143 -4.81 -9.52 2.37
C SER A 143 -5.08 -10.96 2.81
N SER A 144 -5.99 -11.64 2.12
CA SER A 144 -6.32 -13.05 2.37
C SER A 144 -5.11 -13.98 2.16
N VAL A 145 -4.19 -13.60 1.30
CA VAL A 145 -2.98 -14.37 1.00
C VAL A 145 -2.03 -14.43 2.20
N THR A 146 -1.96 -13.36 2.99
CA THR A 146 -1.13 -13.31 4.21
C THR A 146 -1.51 -14.41 5.20
N ARG A 147 -2.78 -14.82 5.25
CA ARG A 147 -3.25 -15.93 6.10
C ARG A 147 -2.57 -17.27 5.82
N ARG A 148 -2.04 -17.48 4.61
CA ARG A 148 -1.26 -18.71 4.29
C ARG A 148 0.01 -18.82 5.14
N TYR A 149 0.59 -17.68 5.50
CA TYR A 149 1.81 -17.60 6.30
C TYR A 149 1.52 -17.37 7.78
N LEU A 150 0.35 -16.83 8.11
CA LEU A 150 -0.09 -16.47 9.45
C LEU A 150 -1.48 -17.08 9.72
N PRO A 151 -1.57 -18.41 9.95
CA PRO A 151 -2.86 -19.13 9.99
C PRO A 151 -3.76 -18.74 11.19
N LYS A 152 -3.21 -18.11 12.24
CA LYS A 152 -3.99 -17.59 13.37
C LYS A 152 -4.79 -16.35 13.04
N VAL A 153 -4.46 -15.64 11.97
CA VAL A 153 -5.16 -14.42 11.56
C VAL A 153 -6.56 -14.75 11.06
N LYS A 154 -7.57 -14.22 11.74
CA LYS A 154 -8.98 -14.48 11.45
C LYS A 154 -9.61 -13.43 10.56
N HIS A 155 -9.24 -12.17 10.75
CA HIS A 155 -9.86 -11.03 10.08
C HIS A 155 -9.04 -10.58 8.87
N VAL A 156 -9.72 -10.34 7.76
CA VAL A 156 -9.14 -9.73 6.57
C VAL A 156 -9.84 -8.40 6.37
N ILE A 157 -9.14 -7.31 6.69
CA ILE A 157 -9.61 -5.94 6.50
C ILE A 157 -8.64 -5.26 5.54
N PRO A 158 -9.06 -4.94 4.31
CA PRO A 158 -8.16 -4.40 3.30
C PRO A 158 -7.68 -2.99 3.67
N ASN A 159 -6.64 -2.51 3.00
CA ASN A 159 -6.29 -1.11 3.05
C ASN A 159 -7.35 -0.26 2.35
N GLY A 160 -7.60 0.92 2.87
CA GLY A 160 -8.54 1.88 2.30
C GLY A 160 -7.93 2.73 1.18
N VAL A 161 -8.80 3.35 0.41
CA VAL A 161 -8.51 4.42 -0.54
C VAL A 161 -9.45 5.60 -0.30
N ASN A 162 -8.93 6.81 -0.42
CA ASN A 162 -9.75 8.02 -0.37
C ASN A 162 -10.41 8.24 -1.73
N LEU A 163 -11.71 7.96 -1.81
CA LEU A 163 -12.49 8.03 -3.05
C LEU A 163 -12.76 9.47 -3.52
N ASP A 164 -12.67 10.45 -2.63
CA ASP A 164 -12.83 11.87 -2.99
C ASP A 164 -11.55 12.40 -3.66
N SER A 165 -10.40 12.00 -3.15
CA SER A 165 -9.10 12.41 -3.69
C SER A 165 -8.74 11.64 -4.97
N PHE A 166 -8.95 10.32 -4.97
CA PHE A 166 -8.77 9.45 -6.14
C PHE A 166 -10.11 9.28 -6.88
N ALA A 167 -10.56 10.36 -7.51
CA ALA A 167 -11.82 10.37 -8.25
C ALA A 167 -11.57 10.37 -9.77
N PRO A 168 -12.51 9.85 -10.57
CA PRO A 168 -12.46 9.92 -12.02
C PRO A 168 -12.44 11.36 -12.53
N GLY A 169 -11.87 11.56 -13.72
CA GLY A 169 -11.88 12.84 -14.42
C GLY A 169 -11.38 12.71 -15.85
N ASP A 170 -11.09 13.83 -16.48
CA ASP A 170 -10.67 13.89 -17.88
C ASP A 170 -9.33 13.18 -18.08
N LYS A 171 -9.28 12.35 -19.10
CA LYS A 171 -8.06 11.66 -19.50
C LYS A 171 -7.13 12.59 -20.31
N SER A 172 -5.82 12.31 -20.28
CA SER A 172 -4.86 13.03 -21.10
C SER A 172 -5.22 12.95 -22.57
N PRO A 173 -4.94 14.01 -23.38
CA PRO A 173 -5.22 14.01 -24.82
C PRO A 173 -4.46 12.89 -25.56
N ALA A 174 -3.23 12.60 -25.15
CA ALA A 174 -2.45 11.49 -25.65
C ALA A 174 -2.56 10.27 -24.71
N PRO A 175 -2.46 9.03 -25.26
CA PRO A 175 -2.39 7.84 -24.43
C PRO A 175 -1.26 7.92 -23.42
N ALA A 176 -1.56 7.72 -22.12
CA ALA A 176 -0.59 7.78 -21.04
C ALA A 176 -0.55 6.49 -20.25
N LEU A 177 0.63 5.89 -20.16
CA LEU A 177 0.94 4.74 -19.33
C LEU A 177 1.62 5.22 -18.04
N LEU A 178 0.92 5.15 -16.92
CA LEU A 178 1.42 5.57 -15.61
C LEU A 178 2.10 4.43 -14.87
N PHE A 179 3.26 4.72 -14.32
CA PHE A 179 3.99 3.88 -13.36
C PHE A 179 4.28 4.69 -12.08
N VAL A 180 3.97 4.12 -10.92
CA VAL A 180 4.28 4.70 -9.61
C VAL A 180 5.05 3.68 -8.78
N GLY A 181 6.33 3.96 -8.48
CA GLY A 181 7.14 3.03 -7.71
C GLY A 181 8.64 3.19 -7.89
N THR A 182 9.40 2.14 -7.54
CA THR A 182 10.86 2.11 -7.71
C THR A 182 11.23 1.44 -9.04
N MET A 183 12.24 1.99 -9.70
CA MET A 183 12.73 1.43 -10.98
C MET A 183 13.32 0.04 -10.80
N HIS A 184 13.97 -0.20 -9.67
CA HIS A 184 14.63 -1.46 -9.34
C HIS A 184 13.92 -2.21 -8.21
N GLY A 185 14.30 -3.47 -7.99
CA GLY A 185 13.71 -4.34 -6.97
C GLY A 185 12.36 -4.91 -7.37
N ARG A 186 11.46 -5.10 -6.41
CA ARG A 186 10.19 -5.81 -6.62
C ARG A 186 9.19 -5.08 -7.52
N LYS A 187 9.25 -3.75 -7.64
CA LYS A 187 8.35 -2.94 -8.49
C LYS A 187 8.67 -3.01 -9.97
N ARG A 188 9.91 -3.33 -10.34
CA ARG A 188 10.38 -3.61 -11.71
C ARG A 188 10.09 -2.50 -12.74
N GLY A 189 10.14 -1.21 -12.34
CA GLY A 189 9.90 -0.09 -13.26
C GLY A 189 10.84 -0.07 -14.46
N ALA A 190 12.12 -0.47 -14.29
CA ALA A 190 13.08 -0.54 -15.39
C ALA A 190 12.67 -1.55 -16.48
N MET A 191 12.06 -2.67 -16.08
CA MET A 191 11.51 -3.65 -17.05
C MET A 191 10.35 -3.03 -17.83
N LEU A 192 9.44 -2.33 -17.16
CA LEU A 192 8.31 -1.69 -17.83
C LEU A 192 8.76 -0.58 -18.80
N LEU A 193 9.76 0.20 -18.41
CA LEU A 193 10.36 1.22 -19.28
C LEU A 193 11.00 0.60 -20.52
N ASP A 194 11.72 -0.51 -20.38
CA ASP A 194 12.31 -1.23 -21.51
C ASP A 194 11.23 -1.76 -22.47
N LEU A 195 10.15 -2.36 -21.93
CA LEU A 195 8.99 -2.77 -22.72
C LEU A 195 8.32 -1.60 -23.43
N PHE A 196 8.18 -0.46 -22.75
CA PHE A 196 7.61 0.75 -23.33
C PHE A 196 8.43 1.22 -24.53
N GLN A 197 9.76 1.37 -24.37
CA GLN A 197 10.65 1.86 -25.43
C GLN A 197 10.72 0.91 -26.63
N LYS A 198 10.80 -0.41 -26.37
CA LYS A 198 11.07 -1.39 -27.43
C LYS A 198 9.83 -1.92 -28.13
N GLN A 199 8.68 -1.94 -27.47
CA GLN A 199 7.49 -2.61 -27.97
C GLN A 199 6.25 -1.74 -28.03
N ILE A 200 6.02 -0.85 -27.06
CA ILE A 200 4.79 -0.04 -26.99
C ILE A 200 4.94 1.22 -27.83
N ARG A 201 5.97 2.01 -27.58
CA ARG A 201 6.23 3.30 -28.26
C ARG A 201 6.32 3.15 -29.78
N PRO A 202 6.98 2.14 -30.36
CA PRO A 202 7.03 1.96 -31.83
C PRO A 202 5.66 1.72 -32.45
N GLN A 203 4.72 1.11 -31.73
CA GLN A 203 3.36 0.84 -32.22
C GLN A 203 2.37 1.98 -31.92
N ILE A 204 2.62 2.78 -30.88
CA ILE A 204 1.80 3.92 -30.48
C ILE A 204 2.69 5.15 -30.31
N PRO A 205 3.10 5.82 -31.43
CA PRO A 205 4.12 6.88 -31.40
C PRO A 205 3.78 8.11 -30.56
N ASN A 206 2.52 8.36 -30.26
CA ASN A 206 2.07 9.45 -29.39
C ASN A 206 1.84 9.02 -27.93
N CYS A 207 2.11 7.74 -27.57
CA CYS A 207 1.97 7.29 -26.19
C CYS A 207 3.07 7.88 -25.30
N GLU A 208 2.69 8.32 -24.10
CA GLU A 208 3.61 8.79 -23.08
C GLU A 208 3.77 7.77 -21.95
N PHE A 209 4.99 7.61 -21.43
CA PHE A 209 5.30 6.87 -20.21
C PHE A 209 5.47 7.85 -19.05
N TRP A 210 4.54 7.87 -18.13
CA TRP A 210 4.57 8.73 -16.96
C TRP A 210 5.19 7.98 -15.77
N ALA A 211 6.37 8.43 -15.33
CA ALA A 211 7.15 7.79 -14.26
C ALA A 211 7.16 8.64 -12.99
N VAL A 212 6.47 8.17 -11.97
CA VAL A 212 6.55 8.71 -10.60
C VAL A 212 7.50 7.82 -9.79
N CYS A 213 8.78 8.21 -9.75
CA CYS A 213 9.86 7.45 -9.11
C CYS A 213 11.02 8.38 -8.74
N GLU A 214 11.80 7.99 -7.70
CA GLU A 214 12.93 8.80 -7.24
C GLU A 214 14.05 8.93 -8.29
N ASN A 215 14.42 7.82 -8.91
CA ASN A 215 15.49 7.79 -9.89
C ASN A 215 15.03 8.46 -11.18
N LYS A 216 15.79 9.45 -11.64
CA LYS A 216 15.56 10.06 -12.96
C LYS A 216 15.60 9.01 -14.05
N VAL A 217 14.62 9.04 -14.93
CA VAL A 217 14.51 8.19 -16.12
C VAL A 217 14.29 9.05 -17.35
N GLU A 218 14.88 8.63 -18.46
CA GLU A 218 14.85 9.35 -19.73
C GLU A 218 14.54 8.39 -20.87
N GLY A 219 14.03 8.90 -21.94
CA GLY A 219 13.70 8.16 -23.16
C GLY A 219 12.68 8.90 -24.00
N GLU A 220 12.48 8.45 -25.22
CA GLU A 220 11.47 9.04 -26.10
C GLU A 220 10.06 8.78 -25.55
N GLY A 221 9.25 9.85 -25.43
CA GLY A 221 7.91 9.78 -24.86
C GLY A 221 7.86 9.56 -23.35
N VAL A 222 9.01 9.64 -22.63
CA VAL A 222 9.07 9.51 -21.18
C VAL A 222 8.90 10.85 -20.50
N ARG A 223 7.97 10.90 -19.53
CA ARG A 223 7.80 12.04 -18.62
C ARG A 223 8.12 11.59 -17.22
N TRP A 224 9.25 12.01 -16.69
CA TRP A 224 9.64 11.76 -15.33
C TRP A 224 9.18 12.88 -14.40
N PHE A 225 8.50 12.52 -13.32
CA PHE A 225 7.93 13.48 -12.36
C PHE A 225 8.69 13.49 -11.01
N GLY A 226 9.60 12.57 -10.77
CA GLY A 226 10.25 12.47 -9.46
C GLY A 226 9.28 11.99 -8.36
N ARG A 227 9.50 12.48 -7.14
CA ARG A 227 8.51 12.46 -6.07
C ARG A 227 7.61 13.66 -6.23
N VAL A 228 6.32 13.44 -6.22
CA VAL A 228 5.32 14.50 -6.40
C VAL A 228 4.49 14.70 -5.14
N PRO A 229 3.94 15.89 -4.90
CA PRO A 229 2.90 16.12 -3.92
C PRO A 229 1.68 15.23 -4.17
N PHE A 230 0.90 14.99 -3.12
CA PHE A 230 -0.28 14.12 -3.17
C PHE A 230 -1.30 14.55 -4.25
N GLU A 231 -1.60 15.84 -4.34
CA GLU A 231 -2.52 16.40 -5.36
C GLU A 231 -2.04 16.14 -6.79
N THR A 232 -0.73 16.26 -7.04
CA THR A 232 -0.15 15.93 -8.34
C THR A 232 -0.25 14.43 -8.62
N LEU A 233 -0.04 13.59 -7.60
CA LEU A 233 -0.15 12.13 -7.75
C LEU A 233 -1.58 11.73 -8.11
N THR A 234 -2.58 12.27 -7.43
CA THR A 234 -4.00 11.99 -7.72
C THR A 234 -4.39 12.47 -9.11
N ASP A 235 -3.89 13.63 -9.56
CA ASP A 235 -4.11 14.14 -10.92
C ASP A 235 -3.48 13.23 -11.99
N LEU A 236 -2.26 12.73 -11.75
CA LEU A 236 -1.62 11.77 -12.65
C LEU A 236 -2.40 10.46 -12.77
N TYR A 237 -2.89 9.92 -11.67
CA TYR A 237 -3.76 8.74 -11.70
C TYR A 237 -5.04 9.01 -12.49
N ARG A 238 -5.71 10.11 -12.21
CA ARG A 238 -6.97 10.49 -12.87
C ARG A 238 -6.80 10.64 -14.38
N ARG A 239 -5.71 11.27 -14.84
CA ARG A 239 -5.45 11.58 -16.24
C ARG A 239 -4.82 10.44 -17.03
N ALA A 240 -4.21 9.48 -16.40
CA ALA A 240 -3.64 8.33 -17.08
C ALA A 240 -4.72 7.47 -17.75
N TRP A 241 -4.39 6.88 -18.89
CA TRP A 241 -5.25 5.91 -19.58
C TRP A 241 -5.12 4.52 -18.95
N VAL A 242 -3.89 4.13 -18.67
CA VAL A 242 -3.54 2.84 -18.09
C VAL A 242 -2.52 3.04 -16.98
N PHE A 243 -2.75 2.38 -15.87
CA PHE A 243 -1.76 2.20 -14.81
C PHE A 243 -1.16 0.80 -14.92
N CYS A 244 0.16 0.72 -14.95
CA CYS A 244 0.85 -0.57 -14.91
C CYS A 244 1.86 -0.63 -13.77
N LEU A 245 1.71 -1.67 -12.94
CA LEU A 245 2.68 -2.00 -11.91
C LEU A 245 3.08 -3.47 -12.02
N PRO A 246 4.22 -3.77 -12.66
CA PRO A 246 4.66 -5.15 -12.91
C PRO A 246 5.38 -5.75 -11.71
N SER A 247 4.89 -5.52 -10.50
CA SER A 247 5.54 -6.01 -9.27
C SER A 247 5.61 -7.53 -9.22
N SER A 248 6.75 -8.04 -8.74
CA SER A 248 6.92 -9.47 -8.47
C SER A 248 6.27 -9.90 -7.15
N TYR A 249 6.03 -8.97 -6.24
CA TYR A 249 5.36 -9.19 -4.95
C TYR A 249 4.70 -7.90 -4.48
N GLU A 250 3.45 -8.00 -4.03
CA GLU A 250 2.71 -6.98 -3.27
C GLU A 250 1.97 -7.65 -2.13
N GLY A 251 2.08 -7.11 -0.92
CA GLY A 251 1.31 -7.58 0.23
C GLY A 251 -0.19 -7.31 0.09
N PHE A 252 -0.55 -6.18 -0.53
CA PHE A 252 -1.92 -5.81 -0.88
C PHE A 252 -1.97 -5.11 -2.25
N GLY A 253 -1.25 -4.01 -2.42
CA GLY A 253 -1.20 -3.29 -3.70
C GLY A 253 -2.07 -2.03 -3.72
N VAL A 254 -1.90 -1.14 -2.73
CA VAL A 254 -2.58 0.17 -2.67
C VAL A 254 -2.56 0.93 -4.01
N PRO A 255 -1.46 1.00 -4.77
CA PRO A 255 -1.45 1.68 -6.06
C PRO A 255 -2.47 1.16 -7.09
N TYR A 256 -2.86 -0.12 -6.99
CA TYR A 256 -3.91 -0.65 -7.87
C TYR A 256 -5.28 -0.07 -7.53
N ILE A 257 -5.61 0.02 -6.23
CA ILE A 257 -6.91 0.59 -5.82
C ILE A 257 -6.96 2.11 -6.04
N GLU A 258 -5.85 2.81 -5.92
CA GLU A 258 -5.72 4.24 -6.28
C GLU A 258 -6.03 4.47 -7.76
N ALA A 259 -5.43 3.66 -8.64
CA ALA A 259 -5.70 3.71 -10.07
C ALA A 259 -7.16 3.37 -10.41
N MET A 260 -7.72 2.32 -9.79
CA MET A 260 -9.13 1.94 -9.97
C MET A 260 -10.09 3.04 -9.52
N ALA A 261 -9.86 3.63 -8.35
CA ALA A 261 -10.66 4.73 -7.81
C ALA A 261 -10.63 5.97 -8.72
N SER A 262 -9.49 6.22 -9.38
CA SER A 262 -9.31 7.30 -10.37
C SER A 262 -9.87 6.99 -11.76
N GLY A 263 -10.58 5.87 -11.93
CA GLY A 263 -11.12 5.45 -13.24
C GLY A 263 -10.02 5.14 -14.26
N THR A 264 -8.88 4.63 -13.83
CA THR A 264 -7.74 4.28 -14.69
C THR A 264 -7.64 2.76 -14.81
N ALA A 265 -7.55 2.27 -16.04
CA ALA A 265 -7.45 0.83 -16.31
C ALA A 265 -6.15 0.25 -15.71
N VAL A 266 -6.25 -0.87 -15.01
CA VAL A 266 -5.12 -1.49 -14.31
C VAL A 266 -4.61 -2.70 -15.07
N VAL A 267 -3.29 -2.75 -15.30
CA VAL A 267 -2.58 -3.93 -15.80
C VAL A 267 -1.43 -4.25 -14.85
N ALA A 268 -1.30 -5.51 -14.46
CA ALA A 268 -0.30 -5.98 -13.50
C ALA A 268 0.36 -7.28 -13.94
N SER A 269 1.60 -7.50 -13.49
CA SER A 269 2.20 -8.84 -13.50
C SER A 269 1.63 -9.70 -12.38
N PRO A 270 1.68 -11.05 -12.51
CA PRO A 270 1.13 -11.96 -11.53
C PRO A 270 1.83 -11.81 -10.17
N ASN A 271 1.08 -11.36 -9.19
CA ASN A 271 1.42 -11.39 -7.78
C ASN A 271 0.13 -11.47 -6.97
N ASP A 272 0.25 -11.87 -5.71
CA ASP A 272 -0.92 -12.16 -4.88
C ASP A 272 -1.78 -10.91 -4.61
N GLY A 273 -1.17 -9.75 -4.33
CA GLY A 273 -1.90 -8.50 -4.14
C GLY A 273 -2.67 -8.06 -5.39
N ALA A 274 -2.05 -8.15 -6.58
CA ALA A 274 -2.71 -7.84 -7.83
C ALA A 274 -3.92 -8.75 -8.07
N ARG A 275 -3.78 -10.07 -7.83
CA ARG A 275 -4.88 -11.04 -7.99
C ARG A 275 -6.04 -10.75 -7.04
N GLU A 276 -5.75 -10.43 -5.79
CA GLU A 276 -6.77 -10.12 -4.79
C GLU A 276 -7.51 -8.83 -5.12
N VAL A 277 -6.79 -7.74 -5.37
CA VAL A 277 -7.38 -6.43 -5.67
C VAL A 277 -8.18 -6.49 -6.97
N THR A 278 -7.68 -7.12 -8.03
CA THR A 278 -8.36 -7.21 -9.32
C THR A 278 -9.39 -8.34 -9.42
N GLN A 279 -9.65 -9.07 -8.34
CA GLN A 279 -10.51 -10.27 -8.36
C GLN A 279 -10.09 -11.26 -9.47
N ASN A 280 -8.81 -11.61 -9.49
CA ASN A 280 -8.21 -12.51 -10.49
C ASN A 280 -8.41 -12.04 -11.94
N GLY A 281 -8.36 -10.74 -12.20
CA GLY A 281 -8.43 -10.17 -13.53
C GLY A 281 -9.80 -9.67 -13.97
N GLN A 282 -10.82 -9.67 -13.09
CA GLN A 282 -12.16 -9.16 -13.41
C GLN A 282 -12.22 -7.63 -13.42
N SER A 283 -11.51 -6.97 -12.49
CA SER A 283 -11.51 -5.51 -12.34
C SER A 283 -10.20 -4.84 -12.78
N GLY A 284 -9.33 -5.58 -13.44
CA GLY A 284 -8.03 -5.17 -13.98
C GLY A 284 -7.37 -6.41 -14.57
N LEU A 285 -6.37 -6.29 -15.42
CA LEU A 285 -5.72 -7.42 -16.07
C LEU A 285 -4.47 -7.86 -15.30
N VAL A 286 -4.35 -9.16 -15.05
CA VAL A 286 -3.15 -9.78 -14.46
C VAL A 286 -2.59 -10.76 -15.47
N VAL A 287 -1.44 -10.41 -16.06
CA VAL A 287 -0.87 -11.14 -17.20
C VAL A 287 0.61 -11.42 -16.98
N SER A 288 1.10 -12.52 -17.57
CA SER A 288 2.53 -12.85 -17.49
C SER A 288 3.40 -11.79 -18.17
N ASP A 289 4.68 -11.73 -17.80
CA ASP A 289 5.59 -10.72 -18.33
C ASP A 289 5.74 -10.77 -19.85
N GLU A 290 5.65 -11.98 -20.43
CA GLU A 290 5.72 -12.19 -21.88
C GLU A 290 4.53 -11.57 -22.62
N LYS A 291 3.36 -11.49 -21.98
CA LYS A 291 2.13 -10.92 -22.56
C LYS A 291 1.94 -9.46 -22.17
N LEU A 292 2.79 -8.90 -21.29
CA LEU A 292 2.55 -7.60 -20.69
C LEU A 292 2.52 -6.48 -21.75
N ALA A 293 3.48 -6.46 -22.68
CA ALA A 293 3.54 -5.43 -23.72
C ALA A 293 2.33 -5.51 -24.68
N GLU A 294 1.98 -6.71 -25.15
CA GLU A 294 0.81 -6.93 -26.00
C GLU A 294 -0.48 -6.47 -25.32
N THR A 295 -0.66 -6.86 -24.04
CA THR A 295 -1.84 -6.47 -23.26
C THR A 295 -1.91 -4.95 -23.07
N LEU A 296 -0.80 -4.30 -22.79
CA LEU A 296 -0.74 -2.83 -22.65
C LEU A 296 -1.12 -2.13 -23.95
N ILE A 297 -0.61 -2.61 -25.10
CA ILE A 297 -0.97 -2.11 -26.42
C ILE A 297 -2.48 -2.26 -26.68
N GLN A 298 -3.04 -3.43 -26.37
CA GLN A 298 -4.48 -3.67 -26.52
C GLN A 298 -5.32 -2.69 -25.68
N VAL A 299 -4.97 -2.50 -24.40
CA VAL A 299 -5.73 -1.59 -23.51
C VAL A 299 -5.56 -0.13 -23.93
N LEU A 300 -4.36 0.27 -24.42
CA LEU A 300 -4.10 1.64 -24.91
C LEU A 300 -4.83 1.95 -26.22
N THR A 301 -5.01 0.96 -27.11
CA THR A 301 -5.59 1.16 -28.45
C THR A 301 -7.08 0.81 -28.54
N GLN A 302 -7.56 -0.15 -27.73
CA GLN A 302 -8.94 -0.62 -27.75
C GLN A 302 -9.78 0.10 -26.69
N GLU A 303 -10.48 1.15 -27.08
CA GLU A 303 -11.28 1.97 -26.17
C GLU A 303 -12.34 1.16 -25.41
N LYS A 304 -13.05 0.26 -26.09
CA LYS A 304 -14.09 -0.58 -25.46
C LYS A 304 -13.52 -1.45 -24.34
N LEU A 305 -12.33 -2.03 -24.55
CA LEU A 305 -11.64 -2.82 -23.51
C LEU A 305 -11.26 -1.93 -22.34
N ARG A 306 -10.66 -0.78 -22.61
CA ARG A 306 -10.23 0.19 -21.59
C ARG A 306 -11.41 0.66 -20.76
N LEU A 307 -12.51 1.09 -21.39
CA LEU A 307 -13.73 1.53 -20.69
C LEU A 307 -14.32 0.42 -19.82
N LYS A 308 -14.37 -0.82 -20.32
CA LYS A 308 -14.83 -1.96 -19.53
C LYS A 308 -13.99 -2.14 -18.25
N LEU A 309 -12.67 -2.04 -18.35
CA LEU A 309 -11.77 -2.17 -17.20
C LEU A 309 -11.90 -0.98 -16.22
N GLN A 310 -12.09 0.23 -16.74
CA GLN A 310 -12.30 1.42 -15.93
C GLN A 310 -13.58 1.31 -15.09
N VAL A 311 -14.70 0.93 -15.72
CA VAL A 311 -15.99 0.73 -15.02
C VAL A 311 -15.87 -0.38 -13.96
N ALA A 312 -15.28 -1.52 -14.31
CA ALA A 312 -15.09 -2.62 -13.36
C ALA A 312 -14.16 -2.22 -12.20
N GLY A 313 -13.09 -1.47 -12.49
CA GLY A 313 -12.16 -0.95 -11.50
C GLY A 313 -12.82 0.03 -10.54
N LEU A 314 -13.62 0.98 -11.05
CA LEU A 314 -14.37 1.95 -10.23
C LEU A 314 -15.35 1.25 -9.28
N ALA A 315 -16.10 0.27 -9.79
CA ALA A 315 -17.01 -0.52 -8.96
C ALA A 315 -16.24 -1.27 -7.85
N ARG A 316 -15.09 -1.85 -8.19
CA ARG A 316 -14.24 -2.57 -7.24
C ARG A 316 -13.62 -1.65 -6.18
N ALA A 317 -13.22 -0.43 -6.55
CA ALA A 317 -12.63 0.54 -5.62
C ALA A 317 -13.56 0.89 -4.45
N GLN A 318 -14.89 0.83 -4.65
CA GLN A 318 -15.88 1.06 -3.59
C GLN A 318 -15.77 0.06 -2.44
N ASP A 319 -15.27 -1.15 -2.69
CA ASP A 319 -15.06 -2.15 -1.64
C ASP A 319 -13.92 -1.76 -0.70
N PHE A 320 -13.08 -0.81 -1.10
CA PHE A 320 -11.90 -0.33 -0.39
C PHE A 320 -12.07 1.11 0.14
N SER A 321 -13.29 1.64 0.22
CA SER A 321 -13.49 2.96 0.83
C SER A 321 -13.04 2.96 2.30
N TRP A 322 -12.46 4.07 2.76
CA TRP A 322 -12.09 4.21 4.16
C TRP A 322 -13.30 4.05 5.09
N GLU A 323 -14.48 4.47 4.66
CA GLU A 323 -15.73 4.26 5.40
C GLU A 323 -15.92 2.78 5.74
N ARG A 324 -15.90 1.89 4.72
CA ARG A 324 -16.07 0.44 4.92
C ARG A 324 -14.94 -0.20 5.72
N VAL A 325 -13.73 0.27 5.54
CA VAL A 325 -12.56 -0.22 6.28
C VAL A 325 -12.70 0.12 7.75
N CYS A 326 -13.04 1.37 8.07
CA CYS A 326 -13.18 1.84 9.44
C CYS A 326 -14.37 1.19 10.15
N ASP A 327 -15.50 0.94 9.47
CA ASP A 327 -16.63 0.19 10.03
C ASP A 327 -16.20 -1.19 10.54
N GLN A 328 -15.35 -1.90 9.77
CA GLN A 328 -14.84 -3.22 10.16
C GLN A 328 -13.91 -3.13 11.38
N TYR A 329 -13.03 -2.11 11.44
CA TYR A 329 -12.19 -1.90 12.62
C TYR A 329 -12.99 -1.50 13.85
N GLU A 330 -13.98 -0.61 13.71
CA GLU A 330 -14.85 -0.23 14.83
C GLU A 330 -15.62 -1.43 15.39
N ALA A 331 -16.10 -2.35 14.53
CA ALA A 331 -16.72 -3.58 14.98
C ALA A 331 -15.77 -4.43 15.81
N LEU A 332 -14.49 -4.55 15.41
CA LEU A 332 -13.46 -5.24 16.19
C LEU A 332 -13.12 -4.51 17.49
N TYR A 333 -13.18 -3.19 17.52
CA TYR A 333 -12.87 -2.40 18.73
C TYR A 333 -13.92 -2.58 19.82
N ARG A 334 -15.18 -2.81 19.43
CA ARG A 334 -16.30 -3.00 20.39
C ARG A 334 -16.36 -4.41 20.99
N GLY A 335 -15.75 -5.40 20.36
CA GLY A 335 -15.67 -6.79 20.84
C GLY A 335 -16.66 -7.72 20.20
#